data_a7f576b6ce6a2a748567dd612f5aa251
#
_entry.id   a7f576b6ce6a2a748567dd612f5aa251
#
_cell.length_a   1.000
_cell.length_b   1.000
_cell.length_c   1.000
_cell.angle_alpha   90.00
_cell.angle_beta   90.00
_cell.angle_gamma   90.00
#
_symmetry.space_group_name_H-M   'P 1'
#
loop_
_entity.id
_entity.type
_entity.pdbx_description
1 polymer ?
#
loop_
_entity_poly.entity_id
_entity_poly.type
_entity_poly.pdbx_seq_one_letter_code
_entity_poly.pdbx_strand_id
1 'polypeptide(L)'
;MSDRTYNVLFLCTGNSARSILAEAILKREGGGRFHAFSAGSFPKGEVHPAALAQLAELGIATEDYRSKSWDEFAAEGAPQLDFVFTVCDNAAGETCPIWPGQPMTTHWGIEDPATVVASDHNGGEGQRQAFRLAYLAMQRRIRLFLALPLESIDELSLQRKIRVIGQTADEGASVA
;
A
#
# COMPACT_ATOMS: atom_id res chain seq x y z
N MET A 1 11.43 -13.25 22.27
CA MET A 1 10.49 -12.83 21.23
C MET A 1 9.97 -11.44 21.54
N SER A 2 10.04 -10.54 20.58
CA SER A 2 9.51 -9.21 20.77
C SER A 2 8.02 -9.22 20.45
N ASP A 3 7.22 -8.58 21.30
CA ASP A 3 5.79 -8.41 21.08
C ASP A 3 5.51 -7.07 20.37
N ARG A 4 6.54 -6.47 19.77
CA ARG A 4 6.39 -5.18 19.10
C ARG A 4 5.51 -5.28 17.86
N THR A 5 4.52 -4.42 17.80
CA THR A 5 3.66 -4.25 16.64
C THR A 5 4.07 -2.99 15.89
N TYR A 6 4.18 -3.08 14.58
CA TYR A 6 4.57 -1.96 13.74
C TYR A 6 3.34 -1.37 13.05
N ASN A 7 3.24 -0.04 13.05
CA ASN A 7 2.18 0.69 12.37
C ASN A 7 2.67 1.17 11.01
N VAL A 8 2.02 0.73 9.95
CA VAL A 8 2.42 0.99 8.56
C VAL A 8 1.30 1.70 7.82
N LEU A 9 1.61 2.85 7.23
CA LEU A 9 0.66 3.62 6.43
C LEU A 9 1.07 3.59 4.96
N PHE A 10 0.13 3.21 4.10
CA PHE A 10 0.30 3.28 2.64
C PHE A 10 -0.44 4.50 2.10
N LEU A 11 0.25 5.33 1.32
CA LEU A 11 -0.29 6.57 0.78
C LEU A 11 -0.38 6.54 -0.74
N CYS A 12 -1.52 6.96 -1.25
CA CYS A 12 -1.65 7.37 -2.65
C CYS A 12 -2.55 8.60 -2.70
N THR A 13 -2.73 9.21 -3.87
CA THR A 13 -3.51 10.45 -3.95
C THR A 13 -4.99 10.21 -3.60
N GLY A 14 -5.62 9.27 -4.28
CA GLY A 14 -7.07 9.05 -4.15
C GLY A 14 -7.51 8.10 -3.06
N ASN A 15 -6.59 7.32 -2.51
CA ASN A 15 -6.91 6.26 -1.55
C ASN A 15 -8.11 5.41 -2.00
N SER A 16 -8.06 4.95 -3.23
CA SER A 16 -9.17 4.18 -3.80
C SER A 16 -8.75 2.83 -4.38
N ALA A 17 -7.48 2.67 -4.74
CA ALA A 17 -6.99 1.44 -5.38
C ALA A 17 -5.69 0.94 -4.76
N ARG A 18 -4.55 1.47 -5.19
CA ARG A 18 -3.22 0.93 -4.82
C ARG A 18 -2.97 0.86 -3.33
N SER A 19 -3.25 1.93 -2.59
CA SER A 19 -3.04 1.95 -1.14
C SER A 19 -4.01 1.04 -0.40
N ILE A 20 -5.23 0.89 -0.90
CA ILE A 20 -6.22 -0.04 -0.34
C ILE A 20 -5.73 -1.49 -0.50
N LEU A 21 -5.24 -1.84 -1.69
CA LEU A 21 -4.68 -3.17 -1.93
C LEU A 21 -3.50 -3.46 -0.99
N ALA A 22 -2.61 -2.48 -0.83
CA ALA A 22 -1.45 -2.63 0.05
C ALA A 22 -1.86 -2.84 1.51
N GLU A 23 -2.83 -2.06 2.00
CA GLU A 23 -3.37 -2.22 3.34
C GLU A 23 -3.92 -3.64 3.54
N ALA A 24 -4.72 -4.12 2.59
CA ALA A 24 -5.32 -5.45 2.68
C ALA A 24 -4.27 -6.57 2.68
N ILE A 25 -3.24 -6.45 1.84
CA ILE A 25 -2.17 -7.44 1.79
C ILE A 25 -1.42 -7.53 3.11
N LEU A 26 -1.05 -6.37 3.67
CA LEU A 26 -0.30 -6.36 4.91
C LEU A 26 -1.15 -6.87 6.08
N LYS A 27 -2.43 -6.55 6.12
CA LYS A 27 -3.34 -7.12 7.13
C LYS A 27 -3.39 -8.63 7.04
N ARG A 28 -3.46 -9.16 5.81
CA ARG A 28 -3.58 -10.61 5.60
C ARG A 28 -2.28 -11.36 5.90
N GLU A 29 -1.15 -10.82 5.45
CA GLU A 29 0.13 -11.53 5.50
C GLU A 29 1.04 -11.12 6.65
N GLY A 30 0.80 -9.96 7.26
CA GLY A 30 1.63 -9.46 8.35
C GLY A 30 1.35 -10.08 9.70
N GLY A 31 0.24 -10.76 9.85
CA GLY A 31 -0.16 -11.38 11.11
C GLY A 31 -0.33 -10.34 12.22
N GLY A 32 -0.12 -10.75 13.46
CA GLY A 32 -0.24 -9.86 14.61
C GLY A 32 0.91 -8.86 14.78
N ARG A 33 1.91 -8.90 13.91
CA ARG A 33 3.08 -8.02 13.99
C ARG A 33 2.86 -6.64 13.40
N PHE A 34 1.79 -6.45 12.63
CA PHE A 34 1.57 -5.20 11.90
C PHE A 34 0.14 -4.71 12.00
N HIS A 35 0.00 -3.39 12.16
CA HIS A 35 -1.25 -2.68 11.92
C HIS A 35 -1.09 -1.94 10.61
N ALA A 36 -1.94 -2.24 9.64
CA ALA A 36 -1.89 -1.66 8.31
C ALA A 36 -2.96 -0.59 8.15
N PHE A 37 -2.57 0.52 7.56
CA PHE A 37 -3.45 1.66 7.29
C PHE A 37 -3.22 2.16 5.87
N SER A 38 -4.20 2.87 5.33
CA SER A 38 -4.04 3.57 4.07
C SER A 38 -4.75 4.92 4.11
N ALA A 39 -4.27 5.87 3.30
CA ALA A 39 -4.88 7.19 3.20
C ALA A 39 -4.48 7.86 1.88
N GLY A 40 -5.11 9.00 1.58
CA GLY A 40 -4.79 9.79 0.41
C GLY A 40 -4.74 11.27 0.72
N SER A 41 -3.98 12.01 -0.10
CA SER A 41 -3.90 13.46 0.00
C SER A 41 -5.21 14.11 -0.50
N PHE A 42 -5.84 13.50 -1.50
CA PHE A 42 -7.13 13.93 -2.07
C PHE A 42 -8.02 12.70 -2.22
N PRO A 43 -8.59 12.19 -1.11
CA PRO A 43 -9.35 10.96 -1.15
C PRO A 43 -10.61 11.11 -2.01
N LYS A 44 -10.88 10.07 -2.81
CA LYS A 44 -12.07 10.05 -3.67
C LYS A 44 -13.36 9.82 -2.90
N GLY A 45 -13.26 9.40 -1.65
CA GLY A 45 -14.41 9.15 -0.79
C GLY A 45 -14.98 7.75 -0.89
N GLU A 46 -14.56 6.99 -1.89
CA GLU A 46 -15.00 5.60 -2.04
C GLU A 46 -13.87 4.74 -2.62
N VAL A 47 -13.87 3.48 -2.27
CA VAL A 47 -12.91 2.50 -2.78
C VAL A 47 -13.34 2.09 -4.19
N HIS A 48 -12.37 1.96 -5.10
CA HIS A 48 -12.66 1.57 -6.48
C HIS A 48 -13.32 0.18 -6.51
N PRO A 49 -14.43 0.00 -7.25
CA PRO A 49 -15.12 -1.29 -7.30
C PRO A 49 -14.23 -2.45 -7.75
N ALA A 50 -13.28 -2.23 -8.66
CA ALA A 50 -12.38 -3.28 -9.11
C ALA A 50 -11.38 -3.69 -8.02
N ALA A 51 -11.01 -2.77 -7.12
CA ALA A 51 -10.18 -3.12 -5.96
C ALA A 51 -10.96 -4.03 -5.02
N LEU A 52 -12.20 -3.67 -4.73
CA LEU A 52 -13.08 -4.50 -3.87
C LEU A 52 -13.30 -5.88 -4.50
N ALA A 53 -13.52 -5.95 -5.81
CA ALA A 53 -13.71 -7.20 -6.52
C ALA A 53 -12.46 -8.08 -6.43
N GLN A 54 -11.27 -7.49 -6.59
CA GLN A 54 -10.00 -8.22 -6.48
C GLN A 54 -9.83 -8.83 -5.09
N LEU A 55 -10.14 -8.07 -4.06
CA LEU A 55 -10.04 -8.55 -2.68
C LEU A 55 -11.07 -9.65 -2.40
N ALA A 56 -12.30 -9.49 -2.89
CA ALA A 56 -13.35 -10.48 -2.70
C ALA A 56 -13.00 -11.80 -3.37
N GLU A 57 -12.39 -11.80 -4.56
CA GLU A 57 -11.93 -13.01 -5.25
C GLU A 57 -10.94 -13.80 -4.39
N LEU A 58 -10.16 -13.12 -3.57
CA LEU A 58 -9.17 -13.75 -2.70
C LEU A 58 -9.72 -14.11 -1.33
N GLY A 59 -11.02 -13.93 -1.12
CA GLY A 59 -11.66 -14.24 0.16
C GLY A 59 -11.38 -13.21 1.25
N ILE A 60 -10.96 -12.01 0.87
CA ILE A 60 -10.69 -10.93 1.83
C ILE A 60 -11.98 -10.13 2.05
N ALA A 61 -12.41 -10.00 3.31
CA ALA A 61 -13.57 -9.18 3.66
C ALA A 61 -13.30 -7.71 3.32
N THR A 62 -14.30 -7.02 2.75
CA THR A 62 -14.11 -5.67 2.21
C THR A 62 -14.85 -4.57 2.97
N GLU A 63 -15.61 -4.91 4.00
CA GLU A 63 -16.49 -3.98 4.70
C GLU A 63 -15.76 -2.86 5.43
N ASP A 64 -14.50 -3.13 5.85
CA ASP A 64 -13.75 -2.19 6.69
C ASP A 64 -12.90 -1.21 5.88
N TYR A 65 -12.85 -1.36 4.55
CA TYR A 65 -12.02 -0.49 3.73
C TYR A 65 -12.78 0.75 3.30
N ARG A 66 -12.17 1.92 3.50
CA ARG A 66 -12.75 3.21 3.12
C ARG A 66 -11.68 4.14 2.59
N SER A 67 -12.08 5.03 1.70
CA SER A 67 -11.22 6.10 1.20
C SER A 67 -11.21 7.24 2.21
N LYS A 68 -10.04 7.69 2.64
CA LYS A 68 -9.89 8.66 3.73
C LYS A 68 -8.67 9.55 3.54
N SER A 69 -8.72 10.71 4.18
CA SER A 69 -7.64 11.68 4.14
C SER A 69 -6.49 11.28 5.03
N TRP A 70 -5.28 11.57 4.58
CA TRP A 70 -4.07 11.41 5.37
C TRP A 70 -4.06 12.28 6.64
N ASP A 71 -4.89 13.33 6.69
CA ASP A 71 -5.02 14.18 7.87
C ASP A 71 -5.48 13.40 9.10
N GLU A 72 -6.20 12.29 8.90
CA GLU A 72 -6.61 11.43 10.02
C GLU A 72 -5.41 10.85 10.77
N PHE A 73 -4.27 10.69 10.09
CA PHE A 73 -3.07 10.11 10.69
C PHE A 73 -2.10 11.17 11.22
N ALA A 74 -2.37 12.44 10.96
CA ALA A 74 -1.62 13.56 11.53
C ALA A 74 -2.36 14.21 12.71
N ALA A 75 -3.60 13.80 12.96
CA ALA A 75 -4.43 14.36 14.02
C ALA A 75 -3.98 13.88 15.40
N GLU A 76 -4.37 14.65 16.43
CA GLU A 76 -4.14 14.24 17.81
C GLU A 76 -4.81 12.91 18.10
N GLY A 77 -4.12 12.00 18.75
CA GLY A 77 -4.61 10.67 19.05
C GLY A 77 -4.43 9.65 17.95
N ALA A 78 -3.88 10.06 16.79
CA ALA A 78 -3.59 9.12 15.71
C ALA A 78 -2.49 8.14 16.13
N PRO A 79 -2.48 6.91 15.55
CA PRO A 79 -1.42 5.95 15.87
C PRO A 79 -0.05 6.51 15.49
N GLN A 80 0.96 6.18 16.30
CA GLN A 80 2.34 6.51 15.96
C GLN A 80 2.80 5.58 14.84
N LEU A 81 3.17 6.16 13.71
CA LEU A 81 3.57 5.39 12.54
C LEU A 81 5.04 5.00 12.62
N ASP A 82 5.34 3.77 12.22
CA ASP A 82 6.72 3.28 12.10
C ASP A 82 7.21 3.39 10.67
N PHE A 83 6.33 3.15 9.70
CA PHE A 83 6.66 3.20 8.27
C PHE A 83 5.55 3.90 7.49
N VAL A 84 5.96 4.71 6.52
CA VAL A 84 5.05 5.31 5.54
C VAL A 84 5.58 5.00 4.15
N PHE A 85 4.75 4.33 3.35
CA PHE A 85 5.11 3.99 1.97
C PHE A 85 4.17 4.72 1.00
N THR A 86 4.74 5.57 0.13
CA THR A 86 3.96 6.16 -0.95
C THR A 86 3.92 5.17 -2.11
N VAL A 87 2.74 4.88 -2.63
CA VAL A 87 2.57 3.85 -3.67
C VAL A 87 2.16 4.42 -5.03
N CYS A 88 2.07 5.75 -5.14
CA CYS A 88 1.91 6.43 -6.41
C CYS A 88 2.87 7.61 -6.50
N ASP A 89 3.28 7.96 -7.72
CA ASP A 89 4.26 9.02 -7.94
C ASP A 89 3.78 10.39 -7.48
N ASN A 90 2.48 10.67 -7.65
CA ASN A 90 1.90 11.94 -7.22
C ASN A 90 2.00 12.13 -5.71
N ALA A 91 1.68 11.09 -4.94
CA ALA A 91 1.79 11.16 -3.48
C ALA A 91 3.23 11.38 -3.03
N ALA A 92 4.20 10.78 -3.74
CA ALA A 92 5.62 10.97 -3.43
C ALA A 92 6.08 12.40 -3.62
N GLY A 93 5.46 13.13 -4.57
CA GLY A 93 5.81 14.52 -4.88
C GLY A 93 5.06 15.56 -4.06
N GLU A 94 4.10 15.16 -3.25
CA GLU A 94 3.29 16.08 -2.45
C GLU A 94 3.96 16.38 -1.11
N THR A 95 3.64 17.58 -0.56
CA THR A 95 4.11 17.95 0.77
C THR A 95 3.29 17.20 1.81
N CYS A 96 3.90 16.19 2.43
CA CYS A 96 3.24 15.38 3.44
C CYS A 96 3.12 16.11 4.77
N PRO A 97 2.09 15.79 5.59
CA PRO A 97 2.04 16.23 6.97
C PRO A 97 3.23 15.71 7.77
N ILE A 98 3.45 16.34 8.93
CA ILE A 98 4.41 15.80 9.89
C ILE A 98 3.71 14.69 10.66
N TRP A 99 4.22 13.47 10.52
CA TRP A 99 3.60 12.31 11.15
C TRP A 99 4.08 12.13 12.59
N PRO A 100 3.19 11.79 13.54
CA PRO A 100 3.61 11.40 14.89
C PRO A 100 4.54 10.19 14.83
N GLY A 101 5.64 10.22 15.61
CA GLY A 101 6.58 9.13 15.70
C GLY A 101 7.74 9.18 14.71
N GLN A 102 7.76 10.13 13.79
CA GLN A 102 8.80 10.28 12.78
C GLN A 102 9.07 8.97 12.02
N PRO A 103 8.08 8.46 11.29
CA PRO A 103 8.20 7.17 10.62
C PRO A 103 9.25 7.18 9.52
N MET A 104 9.81 6.00 9.25
CA MET A 104 10.65 5.80 8.08
C MET A 104 9.78 5.86 6.84
N THR A 105 10.11 6.74 5.89
CA THR A 105 9.29 6.99 4.71
C THR A 105 10.05 6.61 3.45
N THR A 106 9.40 5.90 2.54
CA THR A 106 9.99 5.56 1.26
C THR A 106 8.91 5.43 0.17
N HIS A 107 9.34 5.44 -1.08
CA HIS A 107 8.44 5.34 -2.24
C HIS A 107 8.46 3.93 -2.81
N TRP A 108 7.26 3.33 -2.90
CA TRP A 108 7.04 2.01 -3.50
C TRP A 108 6.03 2.12 -4.64
N GLY A 109 6.35 2.93 -5.64
CA GLY A 109 5.41 3.20 -6.73
C GLY A 109 5.10 1.97 -7.56
N ILE A 110 3.83 1.80 -7.90
CA ILE A 110 3.36 0.84 -8.89
C ILE A 110 2.44 1.55 -9.88
N GLU A 111 2.31 0.97 -11.07
CA GLU A 111 1.43 1.51 -12.10
C GLU A 111 -0.01 1.53 -11.60
N ASP A 112 -0.75 2.59 -11.97
CA ASP A 112 -2.14 2.75 -11.54
C ASP A 112 -3.07 1.84 -12.33
N PRO A 113 -3.66 0.81 -11.71
CA PRO A 113 -4.57 -0.09 -12.42
C PRO A 113 -5.88 0.59 -12.80
N ALA A 114 -6.23 1.68 -12.14
CA ALA A 114 -7.47 2.39 -12.44
C ALA A 114 -7.44 3.16 -13.77
N THR A 115 -6.25 3.29 -14.40
CA THR A 115 -6.15 3.89 -15.74
C THR A 115 -6.72 2.96 -16.81
N VAL A 116 -6.85 1.66 -16.53
CA VAL A 116 -7.49 0.72 -17.43
C VAL A 116 -8.99 0.78 -17.20
N VAL A 117 -9.73 1.16 -18.24
CA VAL A 117 -11.18 1.36 -18.12
C VAL A 117 -11.94 0.04 -18.28
N ALA A 118 -13.10 -0.03 -17.64
CA ALA A 118 -13.95 -1.23 -17.65
C ALA A 118 -14.68 -1.41 -18.99
N SER A 119 -14.68 -0.41 -19.84
CA SER A 119 -15.41 -0.41 -21.11
C SER A 119 -14.66 -1.09 -22.26
N ASP A 120 -13.65 -1.90 -21.95
CA ASP A 120 -12.97 -2.67 -22.97
C ASP A 120 -13.92 -3.74 -23.56
N HIS A 121 -13.60 -4.23 -24.74
CA HIS A 121 -14.45 -5.19 -25.44
C HIS A 121 -14.55 -6.55 -24.76
N ASN A 122 -13.80 -6.76 -23.69
CA ASN A 122 -13.74 -8.02 -22.95
C ASN A 122 -14.54 -7.99 -21.64
N GLY A 123 -15.52 -7.10 -21.52
CA GLY A 123 -16.37 -7.02 -20.34
C GLY A 123 -15.64 -6.62 -19.07
N GLY A 124 -14.62 -5.78 -19.19
CA GLY A 124 -13.84 -5.33 -18.05
C GLY A 124 -12.69 -6.26 -17.69
N GLU A 125 -12.38 -7.26 -18.51
CA GLU A 125 -11.30 -8.22 -18.23
C GLU A 125 -9.93 -7.52 -18.15
N GLY A 126 -9.68 -6.53 -19.01
CA GLY A 126 -8.44 -5.75 -18.97
C GLY A 126 -8.27 -5.04 -17.64
N GLN A 127 -9.33 -4.45 -17.13
CA GLN A 127 -9.29 -3.80 -15.82
C GLN A 127 -9.08 -4.82 -14.70
N ARG A 128 -9.78 -5.94 -14.73
CA ARG A 128 -9.59 -7.00 -13.73
C ARG A 128 -8.15 -7.48 -13.71
N GLN A 129 -7.55 -7.68 -14.87
CA GLN A 129 -6.16 -8.10 -14.96
C GLN A 129 -5.20 -7.02 -14.43
N ALA A 130 -5.46 -5.75 -14.72
CA ALA A 130 -4.64 -4.65 -14.23
C ALA A 130 -4.65 -4.61 -12.69
N PHE A 131 -5.81 -4.81 -12.05
CA PHE A 131 -5.90 -4.87 -10.60
C PHE A 131 -5.23 -6.11 -10.03
N ARG A 132 -5.31 -7.24 -10.71
CA ARG A 132 -4.60 -8.45 -10.29
C ARG A 132 -3.09 -8.24 -10.34
N LEU A 133 -2.57 -7.65 -11.40
CA LEU A 133 -1.14 -7.38 -11.53
C LEU A 133 -0.66 -6.37 -10.49
N ALA A 134 -1.47 -5.33 -10.20
CA ALA A 134 -1.15 -4.38 -9.15
C ALA A 134 -1.09 -5.06 -7.78
N TYR A 135 -2.05 -5.95 -7.51
CA TYR A 135 -2.05 -6.73 -6.26
C TYR A 135 -0.78 -7.57 -6.15
N LEU A 136 -0.40 -8.30 -7.20
CA LEU A 136 0.78 -9.15 -7.19
C LEU A 136 2.07 -8.36 -7.03
N ALA A 137 2.17 -7.21 -7.69
CA ALA A 137 3.34 -6.33 -7.57
C ALA A 137 3.50 -5.83 -6.14
N MET A 138 2.40 -5.39 -5.54
CA MET A 138 2.41 -4.91 -4.16
C MET A 138 2.69 -6.05 -3.18
N GLN A 139 2.10 -7.22 -3.41
CA GLN A 139 2.32 -8.39 -2.57
C GLN A 139 3.80 -8.78 -2.54
N ARG A 140 4.48 -8.73 -3.69
CA ARG A 140 5.91 -9.02 -3.75
C ARG A 140 6.71 -8.08 -2.87
N ARG A 141 6.44 -6.77 -2.95
CA ARG A 141 7.14 -5.78 -2.14
C ARG A 141 6.88 -6.00 -0.65
N ILE A 142 5.64 -6.24 -0.28
CA ILE A 142 5.26 -6.46 1.12
C ILE A 142 5.91 -7.74 1.64
N ARG A 143 5.96 -8.82 0.87
CA ARG A 143 6.62 -10.06 1.29
C ARG A 143 8.11 -9.88 1.51
N LEU A 144 8.79 -9.10 0.66
CA LEU A 144 10.19 -8.77 0.87
C LEU A 144 10.38 -7.96 2.16
N PHE A 145 9.48 -7.04 2.43
CA PHE A 145 9.49 -6.26 3.67
C PHE A 145 9.28 -7.17 4.90
N LEU A 146 8.32 -8.08 4.84
CA LEU A 146 8.03 -8.99 5.94
C LEU A 146 9.19 -9.94 6.25
N ALA A 147 10.06 -10.20 5.28
CA ALA A 147 11.24 -11.06 5.47
C ALA A 147 12.39 -10.34 6.14
N LEU A 148 12.33 -9.02 6.32
CA LEU A 148 13.40 -8.26 6.95
C LEU A 148 13.42 -8.48 8.46
N PRO A 149 14.63 -8.55 9.08
CA PRO A 149 14.74 -8.71 10.53
C PRO A 149 14.58 -7.37 11.25
N LEU A 150 13.34 -6.84 11.26
CA LEU A 150 13.04 -5.48 11.71
C LEU A 150 13.53 -5.17 13.12
N GLU A 151 13.57 -6.17 14.00
CA GLU A 151 13.95 -5.97 15.40
C GLU A 151 15.47 -5.93 15.63
N SER A 152 16.24 -6.50 14.71
CA SER A 152 17.68 -6.63 14.89
C SER A 152 18.52 -5.83 13.90
N ILE A 153 17.90 -5.30 12.86
CA ILE A 153 18.61 -4.53 11.84
C ILE A 153 18.75 -3.06 12.27
N ASP A 154 19.89 -2.45 11.98
CA ASP A 154 20.06 -1.03 12.25
C ASP A 154 19.22 -0.16 11.28
N GLU A 155 18.91 1.05 11.72
CA GLU A 155 18.02 1.95 11.00
C GLU A 155 18.50 2.28 9.59
N LEU A 156 19.79 2.55 9.42
CA LEU A 156 20.33 2.90 8.09
C LEU A 156 20.26 1.74 7.12
N SER A 157 20.59 0.54 7.60
CA SER A 157 20.51 -0.67 6.77
C SER A 157 19.07 -0.97 6.40
N LEU A 158 18.14 -0.81 7.34
CA LEU A 158 16.73 -1.01 7.09
C LEU A 158 16.22 -0.03 6.04
N GLN A 159 16.57 1.25 6.16
CA GLN A 159 16.14 2.26 5.19
C GLN A 159 16.63 1.94 3.78
N ARG A 160 17.87 1.47 3.65
CA ARG A 160 18.41 1.05 2.36
C ARG A 160 17.63 -0.13 1.78
N LYS A 161 17.33 -1.11 2.61
CA LYS A 161 16.63 -2.33 2.17
C LYS A 161 15.20 -2.02 1.72
N ILE A 162 14.47 -1.20 2.46
CA ILE A 162 13.11 -0.85 2.05
C ILE A 162 13.09 0.01 0.79
N ARG A 163 14.10 0.83 0.58
CA ARG A 163 14.25 1.61 -0.66
C ARG A 163 14.49 0.68 -1.85
N VAL A 164 15.38 -0.30 -1.69
CA VAL A 164 15.67 -1.27 -2.75
C VAL A 164 14.43 -2.09 -3.12
N ILE A 165 13.61 -2.45 -2.13
CA ILE A 165 12.33 -3.13 -2.38
C ILE A 165 11.46 -2.32 -3.33
N GLY A 166 11.38 -1.00 -3.13
CA GLY A 166 10.61 -0.11 -3.98
C GLY A 166 11.14 0.02 -5.41
N GLN A 167 12.40 -0.32 -5.62
CA GLN A 167 13.05 -0.28 -6.92
C GLN A 167 13.00 -1.63 -7.65
N THR A 168 12.42 -2.66 -7.02
CA THR A 168 12.31 -3.98 -7.62
C THR A 168 11.40 -3.93 -8.84
N ALA A 169 11.90 -4.38 -9.98
CA ALA A 169 11.12 -4.41 -11.20
C ALA A 169 9.95 -5.38 -11.09
N ASP A 170 8.82 -5.01 -11.67
CA ASP A 170 7.66 -5.89 -11.74
C ASP A 170 7.87 -6.87 -12.89
N GLU A 171 8.20 -8.10 -12.56
CA GLU A 171 8.51 -9.13 -13.57
C GLU A 171 7.36 -9.35 -14.54
N GLY A 172 6.11 -9.15 -14.09
CA GLY A 172 4.96 -9.26 -14.97
C GLY A 172 4.91 -8.21 -16.07
N ALA A 173 5.55 -7.05 -15.85
CA ALA A 173 5.62 -5.98 -16.83
C ALA A 173 6.77 -6.16 -17.80
N SER A 174 7.79 -6.93 -17.45
CA SER A 174 8.99 -7.14 -18.27
C SER A 174 8.88 -8.35 -19.20
N VAL A 175 7.89 -9.18 -19.02
CA VAL A 175 7.64 -10.36 -19.85
C VAL A 175 6.48 -10.03 -20.78
N ALA A 176 6.73 -9.11 -21.64
CA ALA A 176 5.76 -8.81 -22.68
C ALA A 176 6.02 -9.69 -23.91
#